data_b47efaa3feea014b0d67714698d57dc8
#
_entry.id   b47efaa3feea014b0d67714698d57dc8
#
_cell.length_a   1.000
_cell.length_b   1.000
_cell.length_c   1.000
_cell.angle_alpha   90.00
_cell.angle_beta   90.00
_cell.angle_gamma   90.00
#
_symmetry.space_group_name_H-M   'P 1'
#
loop_
_entity.id
_entity.type
_entity.pdbx_description
1 polymer ?
#
loop_
_entity_poly.entity_id
_entity_poly.type
_entity_poly.pdbx_seq_one_letter_code
_entity_poly.pdbx_strand_id
1 'polypeptide(L)'
;MRSSTSNSRRLTAADRPGIAQPVPVRDVPNRSWPSMLLSALLLTVLLTSAWEWHWRAFGAVPGFRDDDALWARQRRRIDAGEGNATVLIGASRTFFDLQLPVWERLSGRRPIQLALDGTSPLFALEDLADDPSFTGRLVVGVAPDIFFSGF
;
A
#
# COMPACT_ATOMS: atom_id res chain seq x y z
N MET A 1 67.05 -8.31 -16.85
CA MET A 1 66.62 -8.99 -15.60
C MET A 1 66.16 -7.93 -14.62
N ARG A 2 64.83 -7.75 -14.42
CA ARG A 2 64.31 -6.85 -13.40
C ARG A 2 63.94 -7.73 -12.21
N SER A 3 64.64 -7.54 -11.11
CA SER A 3 64.38 -8.20 -9.82
C SER A 3 63.05 -7.64 -9.25
N SER A 4 62.02 -8.49 -9.20
CA SER A 4 60.76 -8.18 -8.51
C SER A 4 61.00 -8.39 -7.01
N THR A 5 61.19 -7.32 -6.27
CA THR A 5 61.19 -7.32 -4.82
C THR A 5 59.73 -7.51 -4.35
N SER A 6 59.39 -8.74 -4.08
CA SER A 6 58.15 -9.09 -3.35
C SER A 6 58.18 -8.43 -1.98
N ASN A 7 57.41 -7.39 -1.79
CA ASN A 7 57.21 -6.72 -0.51
C ASN A 7 56.23 -7.59 0.32
N SER A 8 56.72 -8.72 0.82
CA SER A 8 55.96 -9.55 1.77
C SER A 8 55.80 -8.77 3.06
N ARG A 9 54.65 -8.11 3.25
CA ARG A 9 54.25 -7.60 4.59
C ARG A 9 54.31 -8.73 5.58
N ARG A 10 55.20 -8.64 6.56
CA ARG A 10 55.18 -9.57 7.69
C ARG A 10 53.85 -9.43 8.38
N LEU A 11 53.04 -10.48 8.31
CA LEU A 11 51.79 -10.54 9.06
C LEU A 11 52.09 -10.48 10.56
N THR A 12 51.50 -9.53 11.23
CA THR A 12 51.61 -9.37 12.69
C THR A 12 50.64 -10.30 13.39
N ALA A 13 50.74 -10.46 14.72
CA ALA A 13 49.78 -11.23 15.48
C ALA A 13 48.33 -10.71 15.32
N ALA A 14 48.17 -9.43 15.03
CA ALA A 14 46.87 -8.81 14.77
C ALA A 14 46.25 -9.19 13.42
N ASP A 15 47.04 -9.68 12.48
CA ASP A 15 46.56 -10.06 11.14
C ASP A 15 46.06 -11.53 11.08
N ARG A 16 46.02 -12.23 12.22
CA ARG A 16 45.56 -13.62 12.29
C ARG A 16 44.04 -13.70 12.15
N PRO A 17 43.51 -14.64 11.34
CA PRO A 17 42.07 -14.88 11.29
C PRO A 17 41.52 -15.20 12.67
N GLY A 18 40.42 -14.53 13.06
CA GLY A 18 39.77 -14.75 14.37
C GLY A 18 40.23 -13.82 15.50
N ILE A 19 41.23 -12.98 15.29
CA ILE A 19 41.56 -11.91 16.25
C ILE A 19 40.74 -10.67 15.88
N ALA A 20 40.00 -10.13 16.87
CA ALA A 20 39.27 -8.88 16.68
C ALA A 20 40.26 -7.75 16.34
N GLN A 21 40.16 -7.24 15.12
CA GLN A 21 40.94 -6.10 14.72
C GLN A 21 40.44 -4.85 15.46
N PRO A 22 41.30 -3.98 15.96
CA PRO A 22 40.86 -2.70 16.52
C PRO A 22 40.10 -1.93 15.44
N VAL A 23 38.87 -1.61 15.75
CA VAL A 23 38.05 -0.77 14.83
C VAL A 23 38.76 0.59 14.69
N PRO A 24 39.13 1.02 13.47
CA PRO A 24 39.75 2.30 13.32
C PRO A 24 38.83 3.40 13.83
N VAL A 25 39.33 4.23 14.73
CA VAL A 25 38.60 5.41 15.20
C VAL A 25 38.34 6.30 13.99
N ARG A 26 37.11 6.42 13.61
CA ARG A 26 36.70 7.24 12.50
C ARG A 26 36.61 8.70 12.98
N ASP A 27 37.46 9.56 12.47
CA ASP A 27 37.37 10.99 12.75
C ASP A 27 36.02 11.52 12.24
N VAL A 28 35.19 11.93 13.15
CA VAL A 28 33.92 12.59 12.83
C VAL A 28 34.26 14.05 12.49
N PRO A 29 34.02 14.53 11.25
CA PRO A 29 34.32 15.90 10.89
C PRO A 29 33.61 16.88 11.84
N ASN A 30 34.36 17.85 12.35
CA ASN A 30 33.78 18.92 13.17
C ASN A 30 33.02 19.90 12.27
N ARG A 31 31.80 19.52 11.89
CA ARG A 31 30.91 20.34 11.07
C ARG A 31 29.67 20.74 11.90
N SER A 32 29.02 21.81 11.46
CA SER A 32 27.77 22.28 12.08
C SER A 32 26.58 21.34 11.75
N TRP A 33 26.61 20.14 12.33
CA TRP A 33 25.56 19.14 12.15
C TRP A 33 24.14 19.67 12.35
N PRO A 34 23.87 20.53 13.36
CA PRO A 34 22.55 21.10 13.54
C PRO A 34 22.07 21.91 12.33
N SER A 35 22.94 22.73 11.73
CA SER A 35 22.55 23.51 10.54
C SER A 35 22.35 22.63 9.31
N MET A 36 23.14 21.56 9.15
CA MET A 36 22.95 20.62 8.07
C MET A 36 21.62 19.84 8.21
N LEU A 37 21.30 19.41 9.43
CA LEU A 37 20.04 18.72 9.69
C LEU A 37 18.84 19.66 9.51
N LEU A 38 18.96 20.92 9.97
CA LEU A 38 17.92 21.91 9.74
C LEU A 38 17.70 22.19 8.26
N SER A 39 18.79 22.35 7.50
CA SER A 39 18.70 22.57 6.06
C SER A 39 18.08 21.36 5.34
N ALA A 40 18.45 20.15 5.72
CA ALA A 40 17.87 18.93 5.17
C ALA A 40 16.37 18.83 5.49
N LEU A 41 15.98 19.14 6.72
CA LEU A 41 14.57 19.17 7.14
C LEU A 41 13.77 20.20 6.35
N LEU A 42 14.26 21.42 6.26
CA LEU A 42 13.61 22.50 5.49
C LEU A 42 13.45 22.12 4.01
N LEU A 43 14.50 21.56 3.42
CA LEU A 43 14.45 21.10 2.03
C LEU A 43 13.43 19.97 1.84
N THR A 44 13.37 19.01 2.77
CA THR A 44 12.40 17.92 2.73
C THR A 44 10.96 18.46 2.81
N VAL A 45 10.70 19.37 3.75
CA VAL A 45 9.37 20.00 3.90
C VAL A 45 9.00 20.76 2.64
N LEU A 46 9.92 21.52 2.08
CA LEU A 46 9.68 22.31 0.86
C LEU A 46 9.39 21.42 -0.34
N LEU A 47 10.19 20.36 -0.54
CA LEU A 47 10.00 19.44 -1.66
C LEU A 47 8.70 18.63 -1.52
N THR A 48 8.37 18.14 -0.33
CA THR A 48 7.11 17.44 -0.10
C THR A 48 5.90 18.34 -0.26
N SER A 49 5.98 19.58 0.21
CA SER A 49 4.90 20.56 0.03
C SER A 49 4.69 20.92 -1.45
N ALA A 50 5.78 21.13 -2.18
CA ALA A 50 5.73 21.40 -3.62
C ALA A 50 5.18 20.19 -4.41
N TRP A 51 5.57 18.99 -4.05
CA TRP A 51 5.05 17.74 -4.61
C TRP A 51 3.55 17.61 -4.38
N GLU A 52 3.10 17.77 -3.12
CA GLU A 52 1.69 17.69 -2.76
C GLU A 52 0.86 18.74 -3.47
N TRP A 53 1.35 19.98 -3.51
CA TRP A 53 0.68 21.05 -4.23
C TRP A 53 0.56 20.78 -5.72
N HIS A 54 1.64 20.27 -6.36
CA HIS A 54 1.64 19.91 -7.76
C HIS A 54 0.58 18.86 -8.08
N TRP A 55 0.53 17.77 -7.30
CA TRP A 55 -0.43 16.70 -7.57
C TRP A 55 -1.87 17.09 -7.28
N ARG A 56 -2.11 17.91 -6.25
CA ARG A 56 -3.44 18.47 -6.01
C ARG A 56 -3.88 19.40 -7.14
N ALA A 57 -3.01 20.23 -7.65
CA ALA A 57 -3.28 21.09 -8.80
C ALA A 57 -3.53 20.29 -10.09
N PHE A 58 -2.87 19.14 -10.22
CA PHE A 58 -3.11 18.17 -11.31
C PHE A 58 -4.47 17.44 -11.19
N GLY A 59 -5.12 17.53 -10.04
CA GLY A 59 -6.41 16.88 -9.78
C GLY A 59 -6.32 15.53 -9.12
N ALA A 60 -5.15 15.16 -8.58
CA ALA A 60 -5.01 13.98 -7.76
C ALA A 60 -5.78 14.15 -6.45
N VAL A 61 -6.70 13.24 -6.17
CA VAL A 61 -7.39 13.13 -4.89
C VAL A 61 -6.71 12.06 -4.04
N PRO A 62 -6.58 12.28 -2.72
CA PRO A 62 -6.10 11.24 -1.84
C PRO A 62 -6.89 9.96 -2.02
N GLY A 63 -6.20 8.85 -2.16
CA GLY A 63 -6.83 7.53 -2.19
C GLY A 63 -7.58 7.28 -0.88
N PHE A 64 -8.59 6.43 -0.95
CA PHE A 64 -9.24 5.93 0.25
C PHE A 64 -8.43 4.73 0.81
N ARG A 65 -8.55 4.53 2.10
CA ARG A 65 -7.99 3.35 2.75
C ARG A 65 -9.01 2.23 2.66
N ASP A 66 -8.59 1.09 2.06
CA ASP A 66 -9.39 -0.13 2.07
C ASP A 66 -9.21 -0.79 3.45
N ASP A 67 -10.19 -0.59 4.31
CA ASP A 67 -10.22 -1.12 5.66
C ASP A 67 -11.63 -1.60 6.04
N ASP A 68 -11.70 -2.35 7.12
CA ASP A 68 -12.95 -2.88 7.67
C ASP A 68 -14.00 -1.80 7.93
N ALA A 69 -13.56 -0.59 8.27
CA ALA A 69 -14.46 0.53 8.51
C ALA A 69 -15.12 1.03 7.22
N LEU A 70 -14.39 1.04 6.11
CA LEU A 70 -14.94 1.38 4.81
C LEU A 70 -15.94 0.31 4.36
N TRP A 71 -15.56 -0.97 4.47
CA TRP A 71 -16.45 -2.08 4.14
C TRP A 71 -17.74 -2.03 4.97
N ALA A 72 -17.64 -1.91 6.28
CA ALA A 72 -18.80 -1.81 7.18
C ALA A 72 -19.67 -0.59 6.87
N ARG A 73 -19.08 0.53 6.42
CA ARG A 73 -19.87 1.68 5.98
C ARG A 73 -20.66 1.38 4.72
N GLN A 74 -20.06 0.71 3.75
CA GLN A 74 -20.75 0.33 2.52
C GLN A 74 -21.84 -0.70 2.80
N ARG A 75 -21.57 -1.69 3.66
CA ARG A 75 -22.53 -2.70 4.06
C ARG A 75 -23.78 -2.11 4.74
N ARG A 76 -23.57 -1.18 5.66
CA ARG A 76 -24.68 -0.48 6.36
C ARG A 76 -25.63 0.30 5.44
N ARG A 77 -25.23 0.62 4.21
CA ARG A 77 -26.14 1.26 3.25
C ARG A 77 -27.32 0.38 2.89
N ILE A 78 -27.15 -0.94 2.90
CA ILE A 78 -28.21 -1.91 2.67
C ILE A 78 -29.24 -1.79 3.79
N ASP A 79 -28.80 -1.82 5.05
CA ASP A 79 -29.65 -1.68 6.24
C ASP A 79 -30.33 -0.30 6.30
N ALA A 80 -29.68 0.72 5.75
CA ALA A 80 -30.20 2.10 5.69
C ALA A 80 -31.22 2.35 4.57
N GLY A 81 -31.68 1.30 3.87
CA GLY A 81 -32.72 1.39 2.87
C GLY A 81 -32.24 1.29 1.41
N GLU A 82 -30.97 1.02 1.18
CA GLU A 82 -30.42 0.78 -0.17
C GLU A 82 -30.39 -0.70 -0.55
N GLY A 83 -31.17 -1.56 0.13
CA GLY A 83 -31.18 -3.00 -0.12
C GLY A 83 -31.54 -3.44 -1.53
N ASN A 84 -32.21 -2.58 -2.31
CA ASN A 84 -32.52 -2.80 -3.72
C ASN A 84 -31.40 -2.34 -4.70
N ALA A 85 -30.25 -1.91 -4.18
CA ALA A 85 -29.13 -1.45 -5.00
C ALA A 85 -28.41 -2.62 -5.69
N THR A 86 -27.56 -2.28 -6.66
CA THR A 86 -26.57 -3.23 -7.16
C THR A 86 -25.40 -3.27 -6.20
N VAL A 87 -25.05 -4.45 -5.74
CA VAL A 87 -23.90 -4.72 -4.87
C VAL A 87 -22.80 -5.41 -5.68
N LEU A 88 -21.56 -4.96 -5.51
CA LEU A 88 -20.39 -5.52 -6.17
C LEU A 88 -19.58 -6.26 -5.12
N ILE A 89 -19.36 -7.56 -5.32
CA ILE A 89 -18.46 -8.39 -4.49
C ILE A 89 -17.38 -9.01 -5.36
N GLY A 90 -16.25 -9.31 -4.79
CA GLY A 90 -15.10 -9.86 -5.50
C GLY A 90 -13.80 -9.56 -4.79
N ALA A 91 -12.71 -9.94 -5.43
CA ALA A 91 -11.35 -9.63 -4.98
C ALA A 91 -10.86 -8.29 -5.60
N SER A 92 -9.53 -8.10 -5.61
CA SER A 92 -8.85 -6.89 -6.10
C SER A 92 -9.31 -6.41 -7.49
N ARG A 93 -9.53 -7.30 -8.44
CA ARG A 93 -9.98 -6.91 -9.79
C ARG A 93 -11.34 -6.21 -9.75
N THR A 94 -12.31 -6.73 -9.01
CA THR A 94 -13.62 -6.08 -8.85
C THR A 94 -13.47 -4.74 -8.13
N PHE A 95 -12.57 -4.71 -7.15
CA PHE A 95 -12.33 -3.52 -6.34
C PHE A 95 -11.68 -2.37 -7.13
N PHE A 96 -10.65 -2.66 -7.93
CA PHE A 96 -9.86 -1.64 -8.64
C PHE A 96 -10.32 -1.37 -10.07
N ASP A 97 -10.84 -2.39 -10.79
CA ASP A 97 -11.13 -2.24 -12.22
C ASP A 97 -12.51 -1.61 -12.47
N LEU A 98 -13.45 -1.70 -11.51
CA LEU A 98 -14.78 -1.12 -11.66
C LEU A 98 -14.80 0.35 -11.25
N GLN A 99 -15.00 1.21 -12.24
CA GLN A 99 -15.08 2.65 -12.03
C GLN A 99 -16.48 3.05 -11.57
N LEU A 100 -16.70 3.16 -10.26
CA LEU A 100 -17.99 3.48 -9.66
C LEU A 100 -18.62 4.80 -10.20
N PRO A 101 -17.87 5.87 -10.47
CA PRO A 101 -18.43 7.08 -11.06
C PRO A 101 -18.91 6.89 -12.50
N VAL A 102 -18.27 6.00 -13.28
CA VAL A 102 -18.72 5.65 -14.63
C VAL A 102 -20.00 4.83 -14.55
N TRP A 103 -20.04 3.85 -13.66
CA TRP A 103 -21.24 3.07 -13.40
C TRP A 103 -22.43 3.95 -13.04
N GLU A 104 -22.24 4.85 -12.09
CA GLU A 104 -23.28 5.78 -11.64
C GLU A 104 -23.83 6.66 -12.78
N ARG A 105 -22.95 7.19 -13.63
CA ARG A 105 -23.36 7.98 -14.80
C ARG A 105 -24.18 7.18 -15.81
N LEU A 106 -23.84 5.90 -16.00
CA LEU A 106 -24.51 5.04 -16.99
C LEU A 106 -25.81 4.45 -16.47
N SER A 107 -25.88 4.10 -15.17
CA SER A 107 -27.03 3.43 -14.57
C SER A 107 -27.96 4.35 -13.77
N GLY A 108 -27.52 5.60 -13.54
CA GLY A 108 -28.25 6.56 -12.70
C GLY A 108 -28.10 6.34 -11.20
N ARG A 109 -27.40 5.28 -10.76
CA ARG A 109 -27.22 4.96 -9.35
C ARG A 109 -25.85 4.38 -9.07
N ARG A 110 -25.20 4.86 -8.00
CA ARG A 110 -23.92 4.35 -7.56
C ARG A 110 -24.07 2.99 -6.90
N PRO A 111 -23.35 1.95 -7.34
CA PRO A 111 -23.41 0.64 -6.72
C PRO A 111 -22.76 0.66 -5.33
N ILE A 112 -23.11 -0.32 -4.51
CA ILE A 112 -22.46 -0.57 -3.22
C ILE A 112 -21.26 -1.47 -3.47
N GLN A 113 -20.06 -1.01 -3.08
CA GLN A 113 -18.82 -1.76 -3.26
C GLN A 113 -18.49 -2.52 -1.98
N LEU A 114 -18.57 -3.85 -2.03
CA LEU A 114 -18.20 -4.77 -0.96
C LEU A 114 -17.05 -5.71 -1.35
N ALA A 115 -16.46 -5.53 -2.53
CA ALA A 115 -15.25 -6.25 -2.89
C ALA A 115 -14.08 -5.82 -2.02
N LEU A 116 -13.21 -6.76 -1.65
CA LEU A 116 -12.01 -6.53 -0.84
C LEU A 116 -10.78 -7.10 -1.54
N ASP A 117 -9.65 -6.42 -1.37
CA ASP A 117 -8.39 -6.89 -1.91
C ASP A 117 -7.91 -8.15 -1.17
N GLY A 118 -7.41 -9.12 -1.94
CA GLY A 118 -6.80 -10.35 -1.40
C GLY A 118 -7.74 -11.31 -0.67
N THR A 119 -9.07 -11.11 -0.75
CA THR A 119 -10.03 -11.95 -0.03
C THR A 119 -10.98 -12.70 -0.96
N SER A 120 -11.51 -13.83 -0.48
CA SER A 120 -12.60 -14.53 -1.16
C SER A 120 -13.93 -13.75 -0.98
N PRO A 121 -14.74 -13.60 -2.04
CA PRO A 121 -16.03 -12.95 -1.92
C PRO A 121 -17.10 -13.83 -1.25
N LEU A 122 -16.79 -15.06 -0.89
CA LEU A 122 -17.79 -16.01 -0.35
C LEU A 122 -18.42 -15.51 0.94
N PHE A 123 -17.63 -14.94 1.86
CA PHE A 123 -18.17 -14.39 3.10
C PHE A 123 -19.19 -13.26 2.86
N ALA A 124 -18.94 -12.39 1.87
CA ALA A 124 -19.87 -11.33 1.52
C ALA A 124 -21.10 -11.88 0.77
N LEU A 125 -20.93 -12.96 0.00
CA LEU A 125 -22.02 -13.66 -0.65
C LEU A 125 -22.96 -14.32 0.37
N GLU A 126 -22.40 -15.01 1.36
CA GLU A 126 -23.14 -15.65 2.44
C GLU A 126 -23.89 -14.61 3.29
N ASP A 127 -23.19 -13.53 3.70
CA ASP A 127 -23.80 -12.42 4.46
C ASP A 127 -24.99 -11.80 3.71
N LEU A 128 -24.87 -11.60 2.40
CA LEU A 128 -25.95 -11.03 1.60
C LEU A 128 -27.07 -12.03 1.30
N ALA A 129 -26.78 -13.32 1.21
CA ALA A 129 -27.76 -14.36 0.97
C ALA A 129 -28.70 -14.56 2.17
N ASP A 130 -28.16 -14.37 3.38
CA ASP A 130 -28.91 -14.50 4.63
C ASP A 130 -29.60 -13.19 5.06
N ASP A 131 -29.35 -12.06 4.35
CA ASP A 131 -29.91 -10.76 4.69
C ASP A 131 -31.25 -10.50 4.00
N PRO A 132 -32.37 -10.53 4.71
CA PRO A 132 -33.69 -10.24 4.12
C PRO A 132 -33.86 -8.78 3.65
N SER A 133 -32.98 -7.89 4.07
CA SER A 133 -32.97 -6.49 3.64
C SER A 133 -32.40 -6.34 2.25
N PHE A 134 -31.61 -7.32 1.76
CA PHE A 134 -31.03 -7.30 0.42
C PHE A 134 -31.99 -7.93 -0.60
N THR A 135 -32.52 -7.11 -1.48
CA THR A 135 -33.43 -7.49 -2.57
C THR A 135 -32.92 -7.04 -3.94
N GLY A 136 -31.69 -6.54 -3.97
CA GLY A 136 -31.07 -5.91 -5.12
C GLY A 136 -30.45 -6.87 -6.12
N ARG A 137 -29.47 -6.38 -6.84
CA ARG A 137 -28.69 -7.15 -7.82
C ARG A 137 -27.29 -7.37 -7.29
N LEU A 138 -26.77 -8.58 -7.48
CA LEU A 138 -25.41 -8.93 -7.12
C LEU A 138 -24.55 -9.10 -8.37
N VAL A 139 -23.40 -8.45 -8.40
CA VAL A 139 -22.34 -8.66 -9.40
C VAL A 139 -21.16 -9.25 -8.68
N VAL A 140 -20.78 -10.47 -9.08
CA VAL A 140 -19.71 -11.23 -8.45
C VAL A 140 -18.52 -11.29 -9.38
N GLY A 141 -17.39 -10.70 -8.96
CA GLY A 141 -16.12 -10.86 -9.63
C GLY A 141 -15.45 -12.16 -9.18
N VAL A 142 -15.35 -13.11 -10.09
CA VAL A 142 -14.76 -14.43 -9.79
C VAL A 142 -13.28 -14.43 -10.21
N ALA A 143 -12.39 -14.54 -9.23
CA ALA A 143 -11.00 -14.92 -9.43
C ALA A 143 -10.89 -16.39 -8.97
N PRO A 144 -10.76 -17.37 -9.88
CA PRO A 144 -10.91 -18.79 -9.53
C PRO A 144 -10.00 -19.24 -8.38
N ASP A 145 -8.76 -18.78 -8.39
CA ASP A 145 -7.75 -19.14 -7.39
C ASP A 145 -8.12 -18.67 -5.98
N ILE A 146 -8.80 -17.53 -5.87
CA ILE A 146 -9.23 -16.96 -4.59
C ILE A 146 -10.63 -17.43 -4.24
N PHE A 147 -11.53 -17.49 -5.21
CA PHE A 147 -12.93 -17.85 -5.01
C PHE A 147 -13.09 -19.26 -4.45
N PHE A 148 -12.28 -20.21 -4.93
CA PHE A 148 -12.34 -21.63 -4.52
C PHE A 148 -11.27 -22.02 -3.51
N SER A 149 -10.44 -21.11 -3.03
CA SER A 149 -9.33 -21.43 -2.12
C SER A 149 -9.73 -21.66 -0.67
N GLY A 150 -10.93 -21.31 -0.28
CA GLY A 150 -11.41 -21.44 1.10
C GLY A 150 -10.76 -20.47 2.11
N PHE A 151 -10.15 -19.39 1.64
CA PHE A 151 -9.62 -18.30 2.47
C PHE A 151 -10.63 -17.17 2.62
#